data_8e9f7b6a9513b65ac6c7ba3ce71d4c73
#
_entry.id   8e9f7b6a9513b65ac6c7ba3ce71d4c73
#
_cell.length_a   1.000
_cell.length_b   1.000
_cell.length_c   1.000
_cell.angle_alpha   90.00
_cell.angle_beta   90.00
_cell.angle_gamma   90.00
#
_symmetry.space_group_name_H-M   'P 1'
#
loop_
_entity.id
_entity.type
_entity.pdbx_description
1 polymer ?
#
loop_
_entity_poly.entity_id
_entity_poly.type
_entity_poly.pdbx_seq_one_letter_code
_entity_poly.pdbx_strand_id
1 'polypeptide(L)'
;MDAIMEKAPAAQLELNGKNYTINNMGTATYLRYKQACEAVNLEEDTIDAPTYTAIINALAIAFGEQFTPEELAESDTDVADVIVAYMAVDLNLAQRIEKKIDAMTANFKTGS
;
A
#
# COMPACT_ATOMS: atom_id res chain seq x y z
N MET A 1 23.79 6.88 -0.31
CA MET A 1 22.84 7.53 0.42
C MET A 1 21.53 7.75 -0.32
N ASP A 2 21.67 8.24 -1.47
CA ASP A 2 20.48 8.59 -2.22
C ASP A 2 19.68 7.39 -2.66
N ALA A 3 20.33 6.25 -2.83
CA ALA A 3 19.63 5.05 -3.23
C ALA A 3 18.52 4.69 -2.26
N ILE A 4 18.74 4.96 -0.97
CA ILE A 4 17.73 4.66 0.03
C ILE A 4 16.53 5.58 -0.15
N MET A 5 16.80 6.85 -0.46
CA MET A 5 15.74 7.82 -0.61
C MET A 5 14.94 7.62 -1.89
N GLU A 6 15.54 6.99 -2.87
CA GLU A 6 14.92 6.85 -4.17
C GLU A 6 13.99 5.67 -4.29
N LYS A 7 13.99 4.79 -3.31
CA LYS A 7 13.16 3.60 -3.36
C LYS A 7 12.02 3.72 -2.39
N ALA A 8 10.82 3.51 -2.89
CA ALA A 8 9.66 3.41 -2.02
C ALA A 8 9.78 2.15 -1.19
N PRO A 9 9.31 2.17 0.05
CA PRO A 9 9.31 0.96 0.86
C PRO A 9 8.46 -0.11 0.20
N ALA A 10 8.85 -1.36 0.41
CA ALA A 10 8.04 -2.47 -0.08
C ALA A 10 6.68 -2.45 0.62
N ALA A 11 5.63 -2.74 -0.14
CA ALA A 11 4.30 -2.82 0.44
C ALA A 11 4.15 -4.20 1.07
N GLN A 12 4.41 -4.27 2.38
CA GLN A 12 4.39 -5.53 3.11
C GLN A 12 3.85 -5.32 4.50
N LEU A 13 3.37 -6.40 5.09
CA LEU A 13 2.77 -6.35 6.41
C LEU A 13 2.91 -7.71 7.06
N GLU A 14 3.34 -7.72 8.31
CA GLU A 14 3.41 -8.97 9.09
C GLU A 14 2.20 -9.08 9.98
N LEU A 15 1.58 -10.25 9.98
CA LEU A 15 0.35 -10.50 10.71
C LEU A 15 0.42 -11.89 11.31
N ASN A 16 0.40 -11.96 12.63
CA ASN A 16 0.42 -13.23 13.35
C ASN A 16 1.58 -14.12 12.90
N GLY A 17 2.75 -13.51 12.70
CA GLY A 17 3.96 -14.24 12.35
C GLY A 17 4.10 -14.55 10.87
N LYS A 18 3.14 -14.15 10.06
CA LYS A 18 3.20 -14.39 8.62
C LYS A 18 3.36 -13.06 7.89
N ASN A 19 4.24 -13.04 6.90
CA ASN A 19 4.53 -11.83 6.16
C ASN A 19 3.78 -11.84 4.84
N TYR A 20 3.06 -10.76 4.57
CA TYR A 20 2.28 -10.58 3.33
C TYR A 20 2.90 -9.45 2.53
N THR A 21 2.89 -9.59 1.21
CA THR A 21 3.43 -8.57 0.32
C THR A 21 2.49 -8.31 -0.83
N ILE A 22 2.61 -7.13 -1.42
CA ILE A 22 1.90 -6.79 -2.64
C ILE A 22 2.93 -6.80 -3.77
N ASN A 23 2.76 -7.70 -4.73
CA ASN A 23 3.63 -7.75 -5.90
C ASN A 23 3.04 -7.01 -7.08
N ASN A 24 1.73 -7.03 -7.19
CA ASN A 24 1.03 -6.25 -8.20
C ASN A 24 -0.38 -6.01 -7.69
N MET A 25 -1.12 -5.15 -8.39
CA MET A 25 -2.49 -4.85 -8.01
C MET A 25 -3.31 -4.75 -9.28
N GLY A 26 -4.32 -5.62 -9.40
CA GLY A 26 -5.20 -5.57 -10.56
C GLY A 26 -6.05 -4.32 -10.56
N THR A 27 -6.57 -3.97 -11.73
CA THR A 27 -7.36 -2.76 -11.89
C THR A 27 -8.59 -2.76 -10.99
N ALA A 28 -9.32 -3.88 -10.95
CA ALA A 28 -10.51 -3.95 -10.11
C ALA A 28 -10.17 -3.81 -8.64
N THR A 29 -9.07 -4.43 -8.21
CA THR A 29 -8.62 -4.32 -6.84
C THR A 29 -8.26 -2.87 -6.50
N TYR A 30 -7.57 -2.20 -7.42
CA TYR A 30 -7.18 -0.82 -7.21
C TYR A 30 -8.39 0.07 -7.02
N LEU A 31 -9.43 -0.12 -7.84
CA LEU A 31 -10.63 0.70 -7.72
C LEU A 31 -11.32 0.49 -6.39
N ARG A 32 -11.41 -0.76 -5.95
CA ARG A 32 -11.99 -1.04 -4.63
C ARG A 32 -11.14 -0.47 -3.51
N TYR A 33 -9.82 -0.54 -3.66
CA TYR A 33 -8.91 0.03 -2.67
C TYR A 33 -9.10 1.55 -2.56
N LYS A 34 -9.17 2.23 -3.70
CA LYS A 34 -9.35 3.69 -3.68
C LYS A 34 -10.69 4.08 -3.09
N GLN A 35 -11.72 3.28 -3.34
CA GLN A 35 -13.02 3.52 -2.73
C GLN A 35 -12.93 3.40 -1.21
N ALA A 36 -12.24 2.38 -0.73
CA ALA A 36 -12.08 2.20 0.72
C ALA A 36 -11.28 3.36 1.32
N CYS A 37 -10.32 3.90 0.57
CA CYS A 37 -9.51 5.01 1.04
C CYS A 37 -10.31 6.28 1.28
N GLU A 38 -11.48 6.41 0.65
CA GLU A 38 -12.29 7.61 0.80
C GLU A 38 -12.75 7.83 2.24
N ALA A 39 -12.81 6.75 3.02
CA ALA A 39 -13.22 6.86 4.43
C ALA A 39 -12.03 7.16 5.35
N VAL A 40 -10.82 7.22 4.81
CA VAL A 40 -9.63 7.49 5.61
C VAL A 40 -9.41 9.00 5.69
N ASN A 41 -9.35 9.51 6.92
CA ASN A 41 -9.11 10.93 7.15
C ASN A 41 -7.84 11.10 7.95
N LEU A 42 -6.77 11.52 7.27
CA LEU A 42 -5.47 11.70 7.91
C LEU A 42 -5.16 13.16 8.22
N GLU A 43 -6.15 14.03 8.12
CA GLU A 43 -5.94 15.45 8.38
C GLU A 43 -5.95 15.80 9.86
N GLU A 44 -6.45 14.89 10.69
CA GLU A 44 -6.47 15.11 12.12
C GLU A 44 -5.12 14.81 12.74
N ASP A 45 -4.86 15.40 13.90
CA ASP A 45 -3.62 15.13 14.62
C ASP A 45 -3.52 13.69 15.05
N THR A 46 -4.64 13.07 15.36
CA THR A 46 -4.68 11.66 15.75
C THR A 46 -5.61 10.90 14.84
N ILE A 47 -5.36 9.63 14.70
CA ILE A 47 -6.18 8.76 13.87
C ILE A 47 -7.26 8.15 14.76
N ASP A 48 -8.52 8.46 14.48
CA ASP A 48 -9.62 7.95 15.26
C ASP A 48 -9.96 6.51 14.84
N ALA A 49 -10.83 5.87 15.61
CA ALA A 49 -11.18 4.48 15.35
C ALA A 49 -11.84 4.28 13.98
N PRO A 50 -12.78 5.12 13.55
CA PRO A 50 -13.35 4.94 12.21
C PRO A 50 -12.30 5.04 11.10
N THR A 51 -11.36 5.97 11.21
CA THR A 51 -10.31 6.09 10.20
C THR A 51 -9.40 4.89 10.24
N TYR A 52 -9.01 4.43 11.41
CA TYR A 52 -8.15 3.25 11.49
C TYR A 52 -8.84 2.02 10.93
N THR A 53 -10.13 1.86 11.21
CA THR A 53 -10.92 0.78 10.63
C THR A 53 -10.93 0.86 9.11
N ALA A 54 -11.07 2.07 8.56
CA ALA A 54 -11.03 2.26 7.12
C ALA A 54 -9.67 1.88 6.55
N ILE A 55 -8.59 2.20 7.26
CA ILE A 55 -7.25 1.79 6.84
C ILE A 55 -7.14 0.27 6.80
N ILE A 56 -7.64 -0.41 7.82
CA ILE A 56 -7.63 -1.87 7.87
C ILE A 56 -8.38 -2.45 6.68
N ASN A 57 -9.56 -1.92 6.38
CA ASN A 57 -10.35 -2.40 5.25
C ASN A 57 -9.61 -2.17 3.94
N ALA A 58 -9.02 -0.99 3.76
CA ALA A 58 -8.29 -0.69 2.55
C ALA A 58 -7.09 -1.63 2.38
N LEU A 59 -6.37 -1.91 3.47
CA LEU A 59 -5.24 -2.80 3.41
C LEU A 59 -5.64 -4.22 3.03
N ALA A 60 -6.72 -4.74 3.60
CA ALA A 60 -7.17 -6.07 3.25
C ALA A 60 -7.45 -6.17 1.75
N ILE A 61 -8.07 -5.14 1.19
CA ILE A 61 -8.36 -5.10 -0.23
C ILE A 61 -7.05 -5.02 -1.04
N ALA A 62 -6.16 -4.11 -0.65
CA ALA A 62 -4.92 -3.89 -1.39
C ALA A 62 -4.05 -5.14 -1.42
N PHE A 63 -4.07 -5.94 -0.35
CA PHE A 63 -3.29 -7.17 -0.28
C PHE A 63 -4.00 -8.34 -0.94
N GLY A 64 -5.06 -8.07 -1.71
CA GLY A 64 -5.74 -9.13 -2.47
C GLY A 64 -6.52 -10.09 -1.61
N GLU A 65 -6.94 -9.64 -0.44
CA GLU A 65 -7.74 -10.44 0.48
C GLU A 65 -7.00 -11.69 0.97
N GLN A 66 -5.66 -11.58 1.06
CA GLN A 66 -4.86 -12.64 1.64
C GLN A 66 -5.16 -12.80 3.13
N PHE A 67 -5.70 -11.77 3.75
CA PHE A 67 -6.22 -11.81 5.11
C PHE A 67 -7.50 -10.98 5.14
N THR A 68 -8.31 -11.18 6.18
CA THR A 68 -9.54 -10.42 6.31
C THR A 68 -9.31 -9.19 7.18
N PRO A 69 -10.17 -8.17 7.05
CA PRO A 69 -10.08 -7.03 7.95
C PRO A 69 -10.15 -7.45 9.42
N GLU A 70 -10.98 -8.45 9.74
CA GLU A 70 -11.11 -8.92 11.10
C GLU A 70 -9.82 -9.54 11.61
N GLU A 71 -9.14 -10.30 10.77
CA GLU A 71 -7.87 -10.90 11.17
C GLU A 71 -6.86 -9.82 11.53
N LEU A 72 -6.78 -8.76 10.74
CA LEU A 72 -5.86 -7.68 11.03
C LEU A 72 -6.29 -6.92 12.29
N ALA A 73 -7.60 -6.66 12.42
CA ALA A 73 -8.13 -5.90 13.55
C ALA A 73 -7.87 -6.61 14.88
N GLU A 74 -7.87 -7.94 14.86
CA GLU A 74 -7.69 -8.72 16.08
C GLU A 74 -6.25 -9.15 16.31
N SER A 75 -5.35 -8.78 15.40
CA SER A 75 -3.94 -9.15 15.51
C SER A 75 -3.24 -8.24 16.51
N ASP A 76 -2.02 -8.63 16.86
CA ASP A 76 -1.17 -7.79 17.70
C ASP A 76 -0.18 -6.99 16.86
N THR A 77 -0.47 -6.82 15.57
CA THR A 77 0.36 -6.02 14.69
C THR A 77 0.40 -4.57 15.19
N ASP A 78 1.60 -4.02 15.25
CA ASP A 78 1.77 -2.67 15.76
C ASP A 78 1.04 -1.66 14.88
N VAL A 79 0.37 -0.70 15.52
CA VAL A 79 -0.36 0.34 14.81
C VAL A 79 0.54 1.08 13.83
N ALA A 80 1.77 1.40 14.26
CA ALA A 80 2.70 2.11 13.39
C ALA A 80 2.99 1.32 12.12
N ASP A 81 3.12 -0.01 12.25
CA ASP A 81 3.38 -0.85 11.09
C ASP A 81 2.20 -0.88 10.15
N VAL A 82 0.99 -0.88 10.69
CA VAL A 82 -0.22 -0.87 9.86
C VAL A 82 -0.31 0.43 9.07
N ILE A 83 -0.05 1.55 9.73
CA ILE A 83 -0.13 2.86 9.06
C ILE A 83 0.96 2.98 8.00
N VAL A 84 2.17 2.54 8.32
CA VAL A 84 3.27 2.58 7.35
C VAL A 84 2.93 1.69 6.15
N ALA A 85 2.36 0.51 6.38
CA ALA A 85 1.98 -0.37 5.28
C ALA A 85 0.95 0.32 4.38
N TYR A 86 -0.02 1.01 4.98
CA TYR A 86 -1.03 1.72 4.22
C TYR A 86 -0.39 2.77 3.32
N MET A 87 0.53 3.56 3.88
CA MET A 87 1.20 4.59 3.09
C MET A 87 2.10 3.97 2.02
N ALA A 88 2.69 2.83 2.33
CA ALA A 88 3.60 2.18 1.38
C ALA A 88 2.88 1.64 0.15
N VAL A 89 1.59 1.34 0.25
CA VAL A 89 0.84 0.86 -0.91
C VAL A 89 0.91 1.87 -2.05
N ASP A 90 0.56 3.12 -1.76
CA ASP A 90 0.56 4.15 -2.79
C ASP A 90 1.96 4.49 -3.26
N LEU A 91 2.93 4.56 -2.35
CA LEU A 91 4.30 4.86 -2.73
C LEU A 91 4.88 3.77 -3.61
N ASN A 92 4.62 2.52 -3.27
CA ASN A 92 5.10 1.41 -4.08
C ASN A 92 4.49 1.45 -5.48
N LEU A 93 3.20 1.73 -5.57
CA LEU A 93 2.53 1.82 -6.86
C LEU A 93 3.12 2.95 -7.69
N ALA A 94 3.31 4.12 -7.09
CA ALA A 94 3.87 5.26 -7.81
C ALA A 94 5.27 4.92 -8.35
N GLN A 95 6.07 4.23 -7.56
CA GLN A 95 7.41 3.87 -8.00
C GLN A 95 7.37 2.87 -9.17
N ARG A 96 6.43 1.92 -9.12
CA ARG A 96 6.30 0.97 -10.22
C ARG A 96 5.85 1.63 -11.50
N ILE A 97 4.96 2.63 -11.39
CA ILE A 97 4.54 3.42 -12.55
C ILE A 97 5.74 4.16 -13.13
N GLU A 98 6.52 4.80 -12.27
CA GLU A 98 7.67 5.56 -12.72
C GLU A 98 8.67 4.68 -13.45
N LYS A 99 8.90 3.47 -12.95
CA LYS A 99 9.82 2.55 -13.60
C LYS A 99 9.34 2.17 -14.99
N LYS A 100 8.04 1.96 -15.15
CA LYS A 100 7.51 1.61 -16.46
C LYS A 100 7.59 2.77 -17.43
N ILE A 101 7.36 3.98 -16.96
CA ILE A 101 7.51 5.16 -17.79
C ILE A 101 8.96 5.33 -18.22
N ASP A 102 9.90 5.14 -17.31
CA ASP A 102 11.31 5.25 -17.63
C ASP A 102 11.72 4.22 -18.69
N ALA A 103 11.24 3.00 -18.56
CA ALA A 103 11.55 1.96 -19.54
C ALA A 103 11.00 2.33 -20.91
N MET A 104 9.79 2.88 -20.96
CA MET A 104 9.18 3.29 -22.21
C MET A 104 9.97 4.43 -22.85
N THR A 105 10.38 5.40 -22.04
CA THR A 105 11.16 6.54 -22.52
C THR A 105 12.50 6.08 -23.06
N ALA A 106 13.16 5.16 -22.37
CA ALA A 106 14.44 4.63 -22.81
C ALA A 106 14.28 3.95 -24.17
N ASN A 107 13.19 3.20 -24.36
CA ASN A 107 12.95 2.53 -25.62
C ASN A 107 12.76 3.54 -26.75
N PHE A 108 12.06 4.62 -26.49
CA PHE A 108 11.89 5.65 -27.48
C PHE A 108 13.23 6.25 -27.88
N LYS A 109 14.07 6.53 -26.90
CA LYS A 109 15.37 7.14 -27.18
C LYS A 109 16.26 6.22 -27.99
N THR A 110 16.29 4.95 -27.67
CA THR A 110 17.13 4.00 -28.38
C THR A 110 16.56 3.65 -29.74
N GLY A 111 15.26 3.72 -29.90
CA GLY A 111 14.61 3.39 -31.14
C GLY A 111 14.70 4.48 -32.19
N SER A 112 15.12 5.65 -31.78
CA SER A 112 15.27 6.74 -32.77
C SER A 112 16.68 6.77 -33.34
#